data_9abf498c4cddde9c7ab5e60905503f62
#
_entry.id   9abf498c4cddde9c7ab5e60905503f62
#
_cell.length_a   1.000
_cell.length_b   1.000
_cell.length_c   1.000
_cell.angle_alpha   90.00
_cell.angle_beta   90.00
_cell.angle_gamma   90.00
#
_symmetry.space_group_name_H-M   'P 1'
#
loop_
_entity.id
_entity.type
_entity.pdbx_description
1 polymer ?
#
loop_
_entity_poly.entity_id
_entity_poly.type
_entity_poly.pdbx_seq_one_letter_code
_entity_poly.pdbx_strand_id
1 'polypeptide(L)'
;MCSIRNMNTFILLGPPGAGKGTQADLISADLGIPKISTGDMLRSAVASKSDLGNRVEDILNSGKLVSDDIIIELINDRINQSDCKSGYLFDGVPRTLGQANLFLQNDIEVNKVIDISLDDELIIKRMSGRRFHIASGRSYHIEFNPPKAEGLDDETGEPLIQREDDFPETVKKRLEVYHSQTKPLTDFYKSKASEGIISFISINGNQSVDEV
;
A
#
# COMPACT_ATOMS: atom_id res chain seq x y z
N MET A 1 -27.28 20.83 -9.50
CA MET A 1 -26.25 21.25 -8.54
C MET A 1 -25.60 19.98 -8.01
N CYS A 2 -24.49 19.60 -8.61
CA CYS A 2 -23.74 18.43 -8.12
C CYS A 2 -23.01 18.89 -6.85
N SER A 3 -23.39 18.32 -5.71
CA SER A 3 -22.69 18.56 -4.45
C SER A 3 -21.29 17.99 -4.63
N ILE A 4 -20.28 18.86 -4.73
CA ILE A 4 -18.87 18.46 -4.64
C ILE A 4 -18.74 17.92 -3.22
N ARG A 5 -18.86 16.61 -3.06
CA ARG A 5 -18.50 15.94 -1.82
C ARG A 5 -16.99 16.12 -1.71
N ASN A 6 -16.54 16.90 -0.74
CA ASN A 6 -15.13 16.93 -0.32
C ASN A 6 -14.79 15.54 0.28
N MET A 7 -14.71 14.55 -0.58
CA MET A 7 -14.22 13.24 -0.16
C MET A 7 -12.71 13.33 0.03
N ASN A 8 -12.24 12.95 1.20
CA ASN A 8 -10.79 12.86 1.47
C ASN A 8 -10.23 11.58 0.87
N THR A 9 -9.83 11.62 -0.40
CA THR A 9 -9.24 10.46 -1.08
C THR A 9 -7.75 10.66 -1.24
N PHE A 10 -6.98 9.74 -0.62
CA PHE A 10 -5.53 9.77 -0.58
C PHE A 10 -4.93 8.59 -1.33
N ILE A 11 -3.77 8.82 -1.94
CA ILE A 11 -2.88 7.76 -2.42
C ILE A 11 -1.54 7.88 -1.70
N LEU A 12 -1.04 6.77 -1.16
CA LEU A 12 0.35 6.64 -0.72
C LEU A 12 1.16 5.95 -1.82
N LEU A 13 2.10 6.69 -2.40
CA LEU A 13 3.11 6.18 -3.32
C LEU A 13 4.43 5.93 -2.60
N GLY A 14 5.28 5.14 -3.22
CA GLY A 14 6.63 4.86 -2.74
C GLY A 14 7.00 3.39 -2.89
N PRO A 15 8.28 3.05 -2.75
CA PRO A 15 8.79 1.70 -2.94
C PRO A 15 8.27 0.72 -1.88
N PRO A 16 8.40 -0.59 -2.10
CA PRO A 16 8.15 -1.59 -1.06
C PRO A 16 9.04 -1.28 0.16
N GLY A 17 8.53 -1.45 1.37
CA GLY A 17 9.30 -1.16 2.59
C GLY A 17 9.46 0.32 2.98
N ALA A 18 8.91 1.27 2.22
CA ALA A 18 8.98 2.71 2.53
C ALA A 18 8.18 3.14 3.78
N GLY A 19 7.38 2.26 4.37
CA GLY A 19 6.55 2.58 5.53
C GLY A 19 5.11 3.00 5.19
N LYS A 20 4.69 2.88 3.92
CA LYS A 20 3.33 3.26 3.49
C LYS A 20 2.23 2.68 4.37
N GLY A 21 2.26 1.39 4.68
CA GLY A 21 1.24 0.74 5.50
C GLY A 21 1.14 1.33 6.90
N THR A 22 2.29 1.62 7.55
CA THR A 22 2.35 2.24 8.87
C THR A 22 1.75 3.65 8.83
N GLN A 23 2.14 4.46 7.86
CA GLN A 23 1.60 5.81 7.69
C GLN A 23 0.12 5.78 7.29
N ALA A 24 -0.29 4.81 6.47
CA ALA A 24 -1.69 4.60 6.13
C ALA A 24 -2.55 4.32 7.36
N ASP A 25 -2.08 3.51 8.30
CA ASP A 25 -2.79 3.20 9.54
C ASP A 25 -2.96 4.45 10.41
N LEU A 26 -1.91 5.27 10.55
CA LEU A 26 -1.95 6.52 11.32
C LEU A 26 -2.91 7.54 10.70
N ILE A 27 -2.78 7.81 9.40
CA ILE A 27 -3.64 8.75 8.66
C ILE A 27 -5.10 8.27 8.69
N SER A 28 -5.32 6.98 8.50
CA SER A 28 -6.65 6.37 8.52
C SER A 28 -7.34 6.56 9.87
N ALA A 29 -6.60 6.34 10.96
CA ALA A 29 -7.09 6.53 12.33
C ALA A 29 -7.38 8.01 12.64
N ASP A 30 -6.50 8.93 12.25
CA ASP A 30 -6.63 10.36 12.50
C ASP A 30 -7.81 10.99 11.74
N LEU A 31 -7.98 10.59 10.48
CA LEU A 31 -9.03 11.14 9.61
C LEU A 31 -10.36 10.37 9.69
N GLY A 32 -10.41 9.22 10.35
CA GLY A 32 -11.60 8.38 10.44
C GLY A 32 -12.05 7.83 9.08
N ILE A 33 -11.11 7.54 8.16
CA ILE A 33 -11.38 6.99 6.83
C ILE A 33 -10.74 5.59 6.69
N PRO A 34 -11.32 4.66 5.92
CA PRO A 34 -10.75 3.34 5.77
C PRO A 34 -9.49 3.35 4.90
N LYS A 35 -8.51 2.50 5.29
CA LYS A 35 -7.39 2.11 4.45
C LYS A 35 -7.83 1.04 3.47
N ILE A 36 -7.50 1.20 2.20
CA ILE A 36 -7.71 0.23 1.13
C ILE A 36 -6.33 -0.24 0.64
N SER A 37 -5.91 -1.41 1.09
CA SER A 37 -4.67 -2.07 0.69
C SER A 37 -4.99 -3.27 -0.20
N THR A 38 -4.79 -3.12 -1.51
CA THR A 38 -5.01 -4.24 -2.45
C THR A 38 -4.10 -5.43 -2.15
N GLY A 39 -2.88 -5.18 -1.67
CA GLY A 39 -1.97 -6.23 -1.25
C GLY A 39 -2.51 -7.04 -0.06
N ASP A 40 -3.13 -6.39 0.93
CA ASP A 40 -3.72 -7.09 2.08
C ASP A 40 -5.01 -7.81 1.70
N MET A 41 -5.84 -7.22 0.82
CA MET A 41 -7.04 -7.87 0.29
C MET A 41 -6.68 -9.16 -0.47
N LEU A 42 -5.67 -9.13 -1.33
CA LEU A 42 -5.20 -10.30 -2.07
C LEU A 42 -4.60 -11.37 -1.13
N ARG A 43 -3.79 -10.96 -0.15
CA ARG A 43 -3.25 -11.89 0.86
C ARG A 43 -4.35 -12.54 1.70
N SER A 44 -5.38 -11.80 2.07
CA SER A 44 -6.56 -12.36 2.76
C SER A 44 -7.30 -13.36 1.88
N ALA A 45 -7.40 -13.10 0.59
CA ALA A 45 -7.99 -14.05 -0.37
C ALA A 45 -7.16 -15.34 -0.47
N VAL A 46 -5.83 -15.25 -0.47
CA VAL A 46 -4.92 -16.42 -0.43
C VAL A 46 -5.09 -17.19 0.88
N ALA A 47 -5.06 -16.51 2.01
CA ALA A 47 -5.19 -17.14 3.34
C ALA A 47 -6.54 -17.87 3.51
N SER A 48 -7.62 -17.34 2.93
CA SER A 48 -8.95 -17.96 2.93
C SER A 48 -9.12 -19.05 1.85
N LYS A 49 -8.11 -19.28 1.02
CA LYS A 49 -8.14 -20.23 -0.11
C LYS A 49 -9.33 -20.00 -1.06
N SER A 50 -9.69 -18.73 -1.26
CA SER A 50 -10.73 -18.36 -2.24
C SER A 50 -10.25 -18.63 -3.67
N ASP A 51 -11.19 -18.69 -4.63
CA ASP A 51 -10.84 -18.87 -6.05
C ASP A 51 -9.87 -17.77 -6.53
N LEU A 52 -10.07 -16.54 -6.11
CA LEU A 52 -9.15 -15.44 -6.38
C LEU A 52 -7.79 -15.70 -5.73
N GLY A 53 -7.77 -16.09 -4.44
CA GLY A 53 -6.54 -16.39 -3.71
C GLY A 53 -5.69 -17.44 -4.41
N ASN A 54 -6.29 -18.56 -4.81
CA ASN A 54 -5.61 -19.64 -5.53
C ASN A 54 -5.01 -19.17 -6.88
N ARG A 55 -5.64 -18.21 -7.54
CA ARG A 55 -5.17 -17.66 -8.84
C ARG A 55 -4.01 -16.67 -8.70
N VAL A 56 -3.89 -15.98 -7.57
CA VAL A 56 -2.92 -14.90 -7.41
C VAL A 56 -1.74 -15.24 -6.49
N GLU A 57 -1.79 -16.37 -5.79
CA GLU A 57 -0.78 -16.77 -4.79
C GLU A 57 0.65 -16.78 -5.36
N ASP A 58 0.89 -17.46 -6.48
CA ASP A 58 2.20 -17.53 -7.13
C ASP A 58 2.69 -16.15 -7.61
N ILE A 59 1.76 -15.31 -8.06
CA ILE A 59 2.08 -13.94 -8.51
C ILE A 59 2.58 -13.11 -7.33
N LEU A 60 1.87 -13.16 -6.20
CA LEU A 60 2.23 -12.43 -4.98
C LEU A 60 3.58 -12.91 -4.41
N ASN A 61 3.75 -14.23 -4.30
CA ASN A 61 4.97 -14.84 -3.75
C ASN A 61 6.21 -14.54 -4.61
N SER A 62 6.04 -14.42 -5.93
CA SER A 62 7.11 -14.03 -6.85
C SER A 62 7.43 -12.53 -6.87
N GLY A 63 6.67 -11.70 -6.14
CA GLY A 63 6.82 -10.25 -6.09
C GLY A 63 6.34 -9.51 -7.35
N LYS A 64 5.61 -10.19 -8.23
CA LYS A 64 4.99 -9.60 -9.43
C LYS A 64 3.70 -8.86 -9.09
N LEU A 65 3.22 -8.05 -10.04
CA LEU A 65 1.91 -7.40 -9.94
C LEU A 65 0.80 -8.30 -10.50
N VAL A 66 -0.34 -8.28 -9.82
CA VAL A 66 -1.59 -8.88 -10.30
C VAL A 66 -2.14 -7.99 -11.43
N SER A 67 -2.89 -8.58 -12.36
CA SER A 67 -3.44 -7.86 -13.51
C SER A 67 -4.32 -6.68 -13.09
N ASP A 68 -4.29 -5.63 -13.91
CA ASP A 68 -5.00 -4.38 -13.63
C ASP A 68 -6.52 -4.59 -13.52
N ASP A 69 -7.10 -5.53 -14.31
CA ASP A 69 -8.53 -5.85 -14.27
C ASP A 69 -8.98 -6.40 -12.90
N ILE A 70 -8.18 -7.30 -12.33
CA ILE A 70 -8.48 -7.86 -10.98
C ILE A 70 -8.35 -6.76 -9.93
N ILE A 71 -7.36 -5.91 -10.04
CA ILE A 71 -7.13 -4.82 -9.08
C ILE A 71 -8.30 -3.83 -9.12
N ILE A 72 -8.75 -3.42 -10.30
CA ILE A 72 -9.83 -2.44 -10.41
C ILE A 72 -11.18 -3.00 -9.94
N GLU A 73 -11.45 -4.30 -10.19
CA GLU A 73 -12.64 -4.99 -9.68
C GLU A 73 -12.64 -4.97 -8.14
N LEU A 74 -11.55 -5.38 -7.50
CA LEU A 74 -11.40 -5.34 -6.04
C LEU A 74 -11.59 -3.94 -5.46
N ILE A 75 -11.05 -2.92 -6.12
CA ILE A 75 -11.18 -1.53 -5.67
C ILE A 75 -12.64 -1.08 -5.78
N ASN A 76 -13.31 -1.32 -6.91
CA ASN A 76 -14.68 -0.93 -7.12
C ASN A 76 -15.61 -1.55 -6.07
N ASP A 77 -15.43 -2.84 -5.78
CA ASP A 77 -16.21 -3.51 -4.74
C ASP A 77 -15.96 -2.90 -3.36
N ARG A 78 -14.72 -2.51 -3.07
CA ARG A 78 -14.35 -1.95 -1.76
C ARG A 78 -14.82 -0.51 -1.55
N ILE A 79 -14.64 0.38 -2.52
CA ILE A 79 -15.01 1.81 -2.39
C ILE A 79 -16.53 2.02 -2.34
N ASN A 80 -17.32 1.06 -2.82
CA ASN A 80 -18.79 1.09 -2.75
C ASN A 80 -19.35 0.73 -1.35
N GLN A 81 -18.50 0.30 -0.42
CA GLN A 81 -18.93 0.00 0.95
C GLN A 81 -19.27 1.29 1.72
N SER A 82 -20.11 1.14 2.74
CA SER A 82 -20.68 2.28 3.47
C SER A 82 -19.65 3.12 4.22
N ASP A 83 -18.56 2.52 4.67
CA ASP A 83 -17.46 3.19 5.39
C ASP A 83 -16.59 4.07 4.49
N CYS A 84 -16.63 3.89 3.17
CA CYS A 84 -15.90 4.69 2.19
C CYS A 84 -16.58 6.02 1.81
N LYS A 85 -17.79 6.29 2.32
CA LYS A 85 -18.58 7.48 1.91
C LYS A 85 -17.94 8.81 2.30
N SER A 86 -17.13 8.86 3.33
CA SER A 86 -16.45 10.07 3.80
C SER A 86 -15.05 10.25 3.19
N GLY A 87 -14.58 9.27 2.43
CA GLY A 87 -13.25 9.20 1.86
C GLY A 87 -12.57 7.88 2.18
N TYR A 88 -11.38 7.69 1.63
CA TYR A 88 -10.56 6.51 1.84
C TYR A 88 -9.10 6.79 1.48
N LEU A 89 -8.21 5.91 1.93
CA LEU A 89 -6.80 5.99 1.66
C LEU A 89 -6.34 4.72 0.94
N PHE A 90 -5.76 4.88 -0.25
CA PHE A 90 -5.15 3.80 -0.99
C PHE A 90 -3.71 3.56 -0.55
N ASP A 91 -3.40 2.32 -0.14
CA ASP A 91 -2.06 1.84 0.14
C ASP A 91 -1.62 0.79 -0.88
N GLY A 92 -0.58 1.13 -1.65
CA GLY A 92 -0.01 0.25 -2.66
C GLY A 92 -0.87 0.05 -3.91
N VAL A 93 -1.71 1.00 -4.25
CA VAL A 93 -2.43 1.14 -5.51
C VAL A 93 -2.68 2.64 -5.79
N PRO A 94 -2.58 3.11 -7.04
CA PRO A 94 -2.14 2.36 -8.22
C PRO A 94 -0.66 2.00 -8.17
N ARG A 95 -0.25 0.96 -8.91
CA ARG A 95 1.15 0.55 -9.09
C ARG A 95 1.63 0.64 -10.52
N THR A 96 0.73 0.91 -11.46
CA THR A 96 1.04 1.09 -12.88
C THR A 96 0.32 2.31 -13.43
N LEU A 97 0.83 2.88 -14.53
CA LEU A 97 0.12 3.92 -15.26
C LEU A 97 -1.22 3.40 -15.81
N GLY A 98 -1.31 2.11 -16.14
CA GLY A 98 -2.57 1.45 -16.52
C GLY A 98 -3.62 1.59 -15.41
N GLN A 99 -3.28 1.22 -14.18
CA GLN A 99 -4.17 1.37 -13.03
C GLN A 99 -4.56 2.83 -12.77
N ALA A 100 -3.62 3.77 -12.85
CA ALA A 100 -3.93 5.19 -12.69
C ALA A 100 -4.91 5.71 -13.75
N ASN A 101 -4.79 5.27 -14.99
CA ASN A 101 -5.73 5.59 -16.05
C ASN A 101 -7.10 4.93 -15.83
N LEU A 102 -7.14 3.69 -15.32
CA LEU A 102 -8.40 3.03 -14.94
C LEU A 102 -9.10 3.76 -13.80
N PHE A 103 -8.39 4.40 -12.86
CA PHE A 103 -9.00 5.27 -11.85
C PHE A 103 -9.79 6.40 -12.51
N LEU A 104 -9.18 7.07 -13.50
CA LEU A 104 -9.87 8.15 -14.24
C LEU A 104 -11.08 7.64 -15.03
N GLN A 105 -10.98 6.45 -15.65
CA GLN A 105 -12.06 5.86 -16.45
C GLN A 105 -13.23 5.36 -15.59
N ASN A 106 -12.99 5.03 -14.33
CA ASN A 106 -14.01 4.56 -13.39
C ASN A 106 -14.46 5.65 -12.40
N ASP A 107 -14.18 6.92 -12.68
CA ASP A 107 -14.53 8.06 -11.84
C ASP A 107 -14.05 7.92 -10.37
N ILE A 108 -12.91 7.24 -10.17
CA ILE A 108 -12.29 7.13 -8.85
C ILE A 108 -11.52 8.43 -8.59
N GLU A 109 -12.12 9.29 -7.79
CA GLU A 109 -11.53 10.58 -7.44
C GLU A 109 -10.29 10.41 -6.55
N VAL A 110 -9.27 11.23 -6.83
CA VAL A 110 -8.04 11.34 -6.03
C VAL A 110 -7.84 12.82 -5.70
N ASN A 111 -7.74 13.16 -4.43
CA ASN A 111 -7.54 14.54 -4.00
C ASN A 111 -6.10 14.83 -3.61
N LYS A 112 -5.44 13.87 -2.97
CA LYS A 112 -4.07 14.01 -2.45
C LYS A 112 -3.22 12.79 -2.74
N VAL A 113 -1.97 13.03 -3.11
CA VAL A 113 -0.97 11.99 -3.32
C VAL A 113 0.24 12.32 -2.45
N ILE A 114 0.64 11.36 -1.63
CA ILE A 114 1.82 11.44 -0.77
C ILE A 114 2.81 10.39 -1.26
N ASP A 115 3.97 10.85 -1.71
CA ASP A 115 5.03 10.00 -2.24
C ASP A 115 6.16 9.90 -1.21
N ILE A 116 6.33 8.71 -0.62
CA ILE A 116 7.37 8.44 0.37
C ILE A 116 8.58 7.87 -0.36
N SER A 117 9.64 8.66 -0.45
CA SER A 117 10.90 8.25 -1.10
C SER A 117 11.84 7.56 -0.12
N LEU A 118 12.54 6.52 -0.58
CA LEU A 118 13.53 5.78 0.20
C LEU A 118 14.57 5.15 -0.73
N ASP A 119 15.82 5.07 -0.25
CA ASP A 119 16.92 4.44 -0.99
C ASP A 119 16.80 2.90 -0.98
N ASP A 120 17.19 2.26 -2.08
CA ASP A 120 17.06 0.81 -2.28
C ASP A 120 17.79 -0.01 -1.21
N GLU A 121 18.96 0.42 -0.76
CA GLU A 121 19.73 -0.27 0.29
C GLU A 121 18.96 -0.31 1.62
N LEU A 122 18.33 0.81 1.98
CA LEU A 122 17.52 0.88 3.19
C LEU A 122 16.22 0.10 3.05
N ILE A 123 15.64 0.03 1.84
CA ILE A 123 14.48 -0.81 1.53
C ILE A 123 14.81 -2.28 1.78
N ILE A 124 15.94 -2.76 1.24
CA ILE A 124 16.37 -4.16 1.43
C ILE A 124 16.53 -4.46 2.92
N LYS A 125 17.18 -3.58 3.68
CA LYS A 125 17.34 -3.71 5.13
C LYS A 125 15.99 -3.77 5.85
N ARG A 126 15.08 -2.84 5.57
CA ARG A 126 13.74 -2.77 6.18
C ARG A 126 12.88 -4.00 5.86
N MET A 127 12.90 -4.45 4.61
CA MET A 127 12.11 -5.62 4.20
C MET A 127 12.61 -6.91 4.85
N SER A 128 13.93 -7.11 4.89
CA SER A 128 14.55 -8.31 5.49
C SER A 128 14.26 -8.45 6.99
N GLY A 129 14.16 -7.32 7.71
CA GLY A 129 13.86 -7.30 9.14
C GLY A 129 12.38 -7.25 9.49
N ARG A 130 11.49 -7.12 8.49
CA ARG A 130 10.04 -7.02 8.73
C ARG A 130 9.47 -8.32 9.27
N ARG A 131 8.55 -8.18 10.24
CA ARG A 131 7.74 -9.28 10.78
C ARG A 131 6.28 -8.88 10.74
N PHE A 132 5.42 -9.86 10.62
CA PHE A 132 4.00 -9.63 10.33
C PHE A 132 3.12 -10.57 11.12
N HIS A 133 2.07 -10.04 11.74
CA HIS A 133 1.02 -10.82 12.37
C HIS A 133 -0.12 -11.04 11.38
N ILE A 134 -0.40 -12.31 11.04
CA ILE A 134 -1.32 -12.67 9.95
C ILE A 134 -2.74 -12.18 10.25
N ALA A 135 -3.24 -12.45 11.44
CA ALA A 135 -4.65 -12.24 11.77
C ALA A 135 -5.04 -10.76 11.83
N SER A 136 -4.16 -9.89 12.37
CA SER A 136 -4.45 -8.45 12.54
C SER A 136 -3.89 -7.55 11.45
N GLY A 137 -2.92 -8.03 10.66
CA GLY A 137 -2.21 -7.19 9.71
C GLY A 137 -1.12 -6.31 10.33
N ARG A 138 -0.88 -6.37 11.65
CA ARG A 138 0.17 -5.57 12.30
C ARG A 138 1.54 -5.93 11.78
N SER A 139 2.37 -4.89 11.63
CA SER A 139 3.72 -5.00 11.11
C SER A 139 4.74 -4.53 12.15
N TYR A 140 5.75 -5.34 12.38
CA TYR A 140 6.89 -5.09 13.25
C TYR A 140 8.18 -5.11 12.47
N HIS A 141 9.26 -4.66 13.09
CA HIS A 141 10.60 -4.78 12.53
C HIS A 141 11.59 -5.13 13.63
N ILE A 142 12.47 -6.09 13.37
CA ILE A 142 13.43 -6.60 14.37
C ILE A 142 14.36 -5.51 14.96
N GLU A 143 14.59 -4.40 14.25
CA GLU A 143 15.47 -3.30 14.66
C GLU A 143 14.70 -1.99 14.84
N PHE A 144 13.83 -1.59 13.87
CA PHE A 144 13.22 -0.24 13.82
C PHE A 144 11.90 -0.14 14.61
N ASN A 145 11.19 -1.24 14.79
CA ASN A 145 9.95 -1.32 15.57
C ASN A 145 9.80 -2.74 16.14
N PRO A 146 10.65 -3.13 17.10
CA PRO A 146 10.64 -4.48 17.64
C PRO A 146 9.37 -4.73 18.47
N PRO A 147 8.82 -5.96 18.45
CA PRO A 147 7.77 -6.35 19.36
C PRO A 147 8.30 -6.39 20.81
N LYS A 148 7.41 -6.26 21.80
CA LYS A 148 7.75 -6.33 23.22
C LYS A 148 8.36 -7.67 23.61
N ALA A 149 7.87 -8.75 23.02
CA ALA A 149 8.42 -10.09 23.14
C ALA A 149 8.89 -10.58 21.77
N GLU A 150 10.12 -11.03 21.64
CA GLU A 150 10.72 -11.43 20.37
C GLU A 150 9.85 -12.47 19.66
N GLY A 151 9.51 -12.19 18.40
CA GLY A 151 8.75 -13.07 17.52
C GLY A 151 7.26 -13.19 17.84
N LEU A 152 6.72 -12.40 18.77
CA LEU A 152 5.30 -12.43 19.15
C LEU A 152 4.61 -11.08 18.91
N ASP A 153 3.34 -11.15 18.56
CA ASP A 153 2.47 -9.97 18.44
C ASP A 153 2.14 -9.37 19.80
N ASP A 154 2.26 -8.05 19.93
CA ASP A 154 2.14 -7.33 21.20
C ASP A 154 0.76 -7.38 21.84
N GLU A 155 -0.29 -7.63 21.06
CA GLU A 155 -1.67 -7.63 21.56
C GLU A 155 -2.21 -9.04 21.78
N THR A 156 -1.89 -9.97 20.87
CA THR A 156 -2.45 -11.32 20.93
C THR A 156 -1.47 -12.34 21.51
N GLY A 157 -0.15 -12.06 21.47
CA GLY A 157 0.89 -13.02 21.84
C GLY A 157 1.07 -14.13 20.78
N GLU A 158 0.44 -14.03 19.63
CA GLU A 158 0.59 -14.99 18.54
C GLU A 158 1.90 -14.80 17.77
N PRO A 159 2.43 -15.86 17.12
CA PRO A 159 3.69 -15.78 16.40
C PRO A 159 3.67 -14.78 15.25
N LEU A 160 4.78 -14.05 15.11
CA LEU A 160 5.05 -13.21 13.94
C LEU A 160 5.75 -14.04 12.86
N ILE A 161 5.44 -13.77 11.60
CA ILE A 161 6.07 -14.40 10.45
C ILE A 161 6.84 -13.39 9.60
N GLN A 162 7.79 -13.86 8.83
CA GLN A 162 8.33 -13.15 7.68
C GLN A 162 7.51 -13.56 6.45
N ARG A 163 7.10 -12.60 5.63
CA ARG A 163 6.39 -12.90 4.38
C ARG A 163 7.35 -13.47 3.34
N GLU A 164 6.89 -14.32 2.46
CA GLU A 164 7.73 -14.87 1.36
C GLU A 164 8.22 -13.76 0.41
N ASP A 165 7.41 -12.74 0.19
CA ASP A 165 7.78 -11.59 -0.63
C ASP A 165 8.75 -10.60 0.06
N ASP A 166 9.21 -10.89 1.29
CA ASP A 166 10.23 -10.13 2.03
C ASP A 166 11.61 -10.80 2.03
N PHE A 167 11.77 -11.95 1.40
CA PHE A 167 13.09 -12.54 1.23
C PHE A 167 13.94 -11.72 0.23
N PRO A 168 15.26 -11.60 0.44
CA PRO A 168 16.14 -10.71 -0.31
C PRO A 168 16.02 -10.83 -1.84
N GLU A 169 15.90 -12.04 -2.36
CA GLU A 169 15.77 -12.28 -3.80
C GLU A 169 14.43 -11.77 -4.35
N THR A 170 13.35 -11.90 -3.58
CA THR A 170 12.04 -11.37 -3.97
C THR A 170 12.00 -9.85 -3.82
N VAL A 171 12.64 -9.30 -2.78
CA VAL A 171 12.75 -7.84 -2.59
C VAL A 171 13.45 -7.18 -3.78
N LYS A 172 14.54 -7.75 -4.31
CA LYS A 172 15.21 -7.24 -5.51
C LYS A 172 14.25 -7.19 -6.71
N LYS A 173 13.52 -8.27 -6.96
CA LYS A 173 12.51 -8.32 -8.04
C LYS A 173 11.42 -7.27 -7.84
N ARG A 174 10.95 -7.07 -6.60
CA ARG A 174 9.97 -6.02 -6.28
C ARG A 174 10.50 -4.62 -6.54
N LEU A 175 11.79 -4.36 -6.29
CA LEU A 175 12.44 -3.10 -6.62
C LEU A 175 12.55 -2.89 -8.14
N GLU A 176 12.91 -3.91 -8.91
CA GLU A 176 12.92 -3.84 -10.37
C GLU A 176 11.52 -3.51 -10.92
N VAL A 177 10.47 -4.18 -10.42
CA VAL A 177 9.08 -3.90 -10.77
C VAL A 177 8.68 -2.49 -10.36
N TYR A 178 9.05 -2.05 -9.15
CA TYR A 178 8.78 -0.70 -8.69
C TYR A 178 9.41 0.35 -9.61
N HIS A 179 10.70 0.23 -9.91
CA HIS A 179 11.40 1.22 -10.74
C HIS A 179 10.85 1.28 -12.17
N SER A 180 10.49 0.12 -12.74
CA SER A 180 9.98 0.06 -14.12
C SER A 180 8.50 0.42 -14.26
N GLN A 181 7.65 0.11 -13.29
CA GLN A 181 6.20 0.22 -13.44
C GLN A 181 5.54 1.23 -12.49
N THR A 182 6.04 1.37 -11.26
CA THR A 182 5.40 2.19 -10.23
C THR A 182 6.02 3.58 -10.11
N LYS A 183 7.34 3.68 -10.16
CA LYS A 183 8.04 4.97 -10.07
C LYS A 183 7.57 6.03 -11.09
N PRO A 184 7.21 5.67 -12.33
CA PRO A 184 6.63 6.63 -13.28
C PRO A 184 5.34 7.32 -12.81
N LEU A 185 4.62 6.75 -11.84
CA LEU A 185 3.45 7.40 -11.24
C LEU A 185 3.79 8.69 -10.51
N THR A 186 4.99 8.82 -9.96
CA THR A 186 5.44 10.06 -9.32
C THR A 186 5.36 11.23 -10.29
N ASP A 187 5.87 11.08 -11.51
CA ASP A 187 5.83 12.14 -12.54
C ASP A 187 4.40 12.35 -13.07
N PHE A 188 3.64 11.28 -13.23
CA PHE A 188 2.23 11.36 -13.63
C PHE A 188 1.41 12.21 -12.64
N TYR A 189 1.52 11.94 -11.35
CA TYR A 189 0.77 12.70 -10.36
C TYR A 189 1.33 14.11 -10.09
N LYS A 190 2.64 14.32 -10.24
CA LYS A 190 3.22 15.68 -10.25
C LYS A 190 2.64 16.53 -11.37
N SER A 191 2.48 15.95 -12.58
CA SER A 191 1.82 16.65 -13.69
C SER A 191 0.40 17.03 -13.33
N LYS A 192 -0.40 16.10 -12.78
CA LYS A 192 -1.78 16.38 -12.33
C LYS A 192 -1.84 17.45 -11.24
N ALA A 193 -0.87 17.51 -10.36
CA ALA A 193 -0.77 18.56 -9.35
C ALA A 193 -0.45 19.92 -9.96
N SER A 194 0.43 19.99 -10.97
CA SER A 194 0.72 21.24 -11.69
C SER A 194 -0.49 21.77 -12.48
N GLU A 195 -1.41 20.89 -12.88
CA GLU A 195 -2.69 21.24 -13.50
C GLU A 195 -3.73 21.73 -12.46
N GLY A 196 -3.41 21.68 -11.15
CA GLY A 196 -4.33 22.07 -10.08
C GLY A 196 -5.44 21.04 -9.79
N ILE A 197 -5.31 19.82 -10.31
CA ILE A 197 -6.33 18.75 -10.17
C ILE A 197 -6.24 18.08 -8.80
N ILE A 198 -5.02 17.87 -8.30
CA ILE A 198 -4.73 17.19 -7.04
C ILE A 198 -3.68 17.93 -6.22
N SER A 199 -3.51 17.58 -4.95
CA SER A 199 -2.35 17.96 -4.13
C SER A 199 -1.30 16.84 -4.15
N PHE A 200 -0.02 17.18 -4.37
CA PHE A 200 1.10 16.22 -4.35
C PHE A 200 2.14 16.65 -3.32
N ILE A 201 2.54 15.72 -2.45
CA ILE A 201 3.55 15.93 -1.41
C ILE A 201 4.60 14.82 -1.54
N SER A 202 5.88 15.18 -1.52
CA SER A 202 6.99 14.22 -1.46
C SER A 202 7.64 14.28 -0.09
N ILE A 203 7.81 13.12 0.55
CA ILE A 203 8.36 12.98 1.90
C ILE A 203 9.56 12.03 1.85
N ASN A 204 10.63 12.39 2.57
CA ASN A 204 11.75 11.49 2.78
C ASN A 204 11.39 10.45 3.84
N GLY A 205 11.31 9.17 3.45
CA GLY A 205 11.00 8.06 4.34
C GLY A 205 12.17 7.58 5.21
N ASN A 206 13.37 8.18 5.07
CA ASN A 206 14.52 7.89 5.93
C ASN A 206 14.46 8.71 7.23
N GLN A 207 13.36 8.57 7.95
CA GLN A 207 13.08 9.25 9.20
C GLN A 207 12.34 8.27 10.14
N SER A 208 12.13 8.67 11.39
CA SER A 208 11.27 7.91 12.30
C SER A 208 9.81 7.93 11.84
N VAL A 209 8.99 7.01 12.36
CA VAL A 209 7.57 6.91 12.00
C VAL A 209 6.82 8.23 12.28
N ASP A 210 7.17 8.89 13.39
CA ASP A 210 6.51 10.13 13.86
C ASP A 210 6.95 11.37 13.06
N GLU A 211 8.10 11.31 12.37
CA GLU A 211 8.63 12.41 11.55
C GLU A 211 8.13 12.37 10.11
N VAL A 212 7.70 11.19 9.62
CA VAL A 212 7.13 11.00 8.29
C VAL A 212 5.65 11.35 8.29
#